data_1810fd17683e84d37cc41d60c69e675d
#
_entry.id   1810fd17683e84d37cc41d60c69e675d
#
_cell.length_a   1.000
_cell.length_b   1.000
_cell.length_c   1.000
_cell.angle_alpha   90.00
_cell.angle_beta   90.00
_cell.angle_gamma   90.00
#
_symmetry.space_group_name_H-M   'P 1'
#
loop_
_entity.id
_entity.type
_entity.pdbx_description
1 polymer ?
#
loop_
_entity_poly.entity_id
_entity_poly.type
_entity_poly.pdbx_seq_one_letter_code
_entity_poly.pdbx_strand_id
1 'polypeptide(L)'
;MDVIDRQNPEFDQLFDGTLYSLLSWKQLTTFWERLDPAAGWFLYAVGEARPEAPADSEHVAAFVREIDALLRKEHHEDYCGIVYADDLDKPRLIKIYDPNHLGTSCGSSKHRILPGWIMSRMAPSDLDPPAFVPQNR
;
A
#
# COMPACT_ATOMS: atom_id res chain seq x y z
N MET A 1 -27.43 7.43 -7.60
CA MET A 1 -27.08 7.21 -7.60
C MET A 1 -26.32 6.94 -7.53
N ASP A 2 -25.99 6.86 -7.32
CA ASP A 2 -25.37 6.50 -7.17
C ASP A 2 -24.45 6.31 -6.98
N VAL A 3 -24.65 6.40 -7.22
CA VAL A 3 -23.79 6.07 -7.14
C VAL A 3 -22.81 5.95 -6.55
N ILE A 4 -22.79 5.46 -6.75
CA ILE A 4 -21.94 5.20 -5.68
C ILE A 4 -20.54 5.52 -5.99
N ASP A 5 -20.07 6.45 -5.37
CA ASP A 5 -18.77 6.91 -5.68
C ASP A 5 -17.76 6.23 -4.79
N ARG A 6 -17.09 5.25 -5.32
CA ARG A 6 -16.06 4.54 -4.58
C ARG A 6 -14.69 5.16 -4.71
N GLN A 7 -14.61 6.28 -5.39
CA GLN A 7 -13.34 6.92 -5.62
C GLN A 7 -13.14 8.11 -4.69
N ASN A 8 -11.95 8.27 -4.20
CA ASN A 8 -11.56 9.42 -3.39
C ASN A 8 -10.47 10.17 -4.15
N PRO A 9 -10.77 11.34 -4.71
CA PRO A 9 -9.77 12.06 -5.52
C PRO A 9 -8.49 12.38 -4.77
N GLU A 10 -8.58 12.66 -3.48
CA GLU A 10 -7.40 12.96 -2.69
C GLU A 10 -6.49 11.74 -2.61
N PHE A 11 -7.08 10.58 -2.36
CA PHE A 11 -6.34 9.34 -2.35
C PHE A 11 -5.70 9.08 -3.72
N ASP A 12 -6.50 9.24 -4.78
CA ASP A 12 -6.01 8.97 -6.13
C ASP A 12 -4.83 9.86 -6.50
N GLN A 13 -4.89 11.10 -6.07
CA GLN A 13 -3.81 12.03 -6.33
C GLN A 13 -2.51 11.59 -5.69
N LEU A 14 -2.59 11.13 -4.45
CA LEU A 14 -1.41 10.64 -3.76
C LEU A 14 -0.94 9.32 -4.35
N PHE A 15 -1.87 8.44 -4.68
CA PHE A 15 -1.54 7.13 -5.19
C PHE A 15 -0.79 7.23 -6.53
N ASP A 16 -1.21 8.16 -7.36
CA ASP A 16 -0.60 8.33 -8.68
C ASP A 16 0.48 9.40 -8.71
N GLY A 17 0.75 10.02 -7.58
CA GLY A 17 1.72 11.11 -7.53
C GLY A 17 3.14 10.63 -7.31
N THR A 18 3.99 11.55 -6.94
CA THR A 18 5.38 11.25 -6.68
C THR A 18 5.54 10.55 -5.36
N LEU A 19 6.21 9.42 -5.37
CA LEU A 19 6.45 8.64 -4.17
C LEU A 19 7.93 8.39 -4.01
N TYR A 20 8.36 8.24 -2.76
CA TYR A 20 9.76 8.05 -2.43
C TYR A 20 9.97 6.66 -1.84
N SER A 21 10.95 5.95 -2.35
CA SER A 21 11.22 4.59 -1.93
C SER A 21 12.07 4.57 -0.66
N LEU A 22 11.75 3.63 0.22
CA LEU A 22 12.61 3.34 1.36
C LEU A 22 13.62 2.32 0.89
N LEU A 23 14.85 2.78 0.72
CA LEU A 23 15.86 1.99 0.03
C LEU A 23 16.56 0.97 0.90
N SER A 24 16.87 1.30 2.14
CA SER A 24 17.58 0.37 3.00
C SER A 24 16.65 -0.17 4.07
N TRP A 25 17.00 -1.34 4.58
CA TRP A 25 16.25 -1.93 5.67
C TRP A 25 16.34 -1.08 6.92
N LYS A 26 17.47 -0.44 7.12
CA LYS A 26 17.64 0.46 8.27
C LYS A 26 16.74 1.67 8.13
N GLN A 27 16.63 2.21 6.94
CA GLN A 27 15.77 3.34 6.69
C GLN A 27 14.31 2.95 6.95
N LEU A 28 13.92 1.75 6.56
CA LEU A 28 12.57 1.26 6.81
C LEU A 28 12.30 1.14 8.31
N THR A 29 13.25 0.63 9.07
CA THR A 29 13.10 0.53 10.52
C THR A 29 12.85 1.90 11.13
N THR A 30 13.65 2.89 10.74
CA THR A 30 13.49 4.25 11.28
C THR A 30 12.15 4.84 10.87
N PHE A 31 11.74 4.56 9.63
CA PHE A 31 10.45 5.05 9.12
C PHE A 31 9.29 4.51 9.96
N TRP A 32 9.30 3.20 10.23
CA TRP A 32 8.24 2.61 11.06
C TRP A 32 8.26 3.18 12.46
N GLU A 33 9.44 3.45 13.01
CA GLU A 33 9.54 3.97 14.37
C GLU A 33 8.95 5.37 14.51
N ARG A 34 8.97 6.12 13.44
CA ARG A 34 8.42 7.48 13.44
C ARG A 34 6.94 7.52 13.15
N LEU A 35 6.41 6.43 12.62
CA LEU A 35 5.01 6.39 12.22
C LEU A 35 4.12 6.34 13.46
N ASP A 36 3.13 7.22 13.49
CA ASP A 36 2.17 7.26 14.57
C ASP A 36 1.03 6.28 14.27
N PRO A 37 0.93 5.16 14.98
CA PRO A 37 -0.12 4.19 14.69
C PRO A 37 -1.52 4.70 15.03
N ALA A 38 -1.62 5.77 15.81
CA ALA A 38 -2.92 6.32 16.18
C ALA A 38 -3.38 7.44 15.27
N ALA A 39 -2.70 7.65 14.15
CA ALA A 39 -2.99 8.80 13.28
C ALA A 39 -4.19 8.61 12.36
N GLY A 40 -4.85 7.47 12.43
CA GLY A 40 -6.03 7.25 11.59
C GLY A 40 -5.69 6.56 10.28
N TRP A 41 -4.98 5.46 10.36
CA TRP A 41 -4.53 4.74 9.17
C TRP A 41 -5.58 3.73 8.71
N PHE A 42 -5.96 3.84 7.44
CA PHE A 42 -6.75 2.81 6.78
C PHE A 42 -5.77 1.75 6.28
N LEU A 43 -6.04 0.50 6.59
CA LEU A 43 -5.18 -0.62 6.18
C LEU A 43 -5.89 -1.38 5.06
N TYR A 44 -5.32 -1.34 3.87
CA TYR A 44 -5.97 -1.88 2.68
C TYR A 44 -5.11 -3.01 2.11
N ALA A 45 -5.65 -4.21 2.13
CA ALA A 45 -5.03 -5.34 1.43
C ALA A 45 -5.61 -5.34 0.03
N VAL A 46 -4.79 -5.01 -0.94
CA VAL A 46 -5.26 -4.82 -2.32
C VAL A 46 -5.75 -6.15 -2.87
N GLY A 47 -6.91 -6.15 -3.46
CA GLY A 47 -7.57 -7.37 -3.88
C GLY A 47 -8.69 -7.79 -2.94
N GLU A 48 -8.68 -7.26 -1.72
CA GLU A 48 -9.75 -7.46 -0.77
C GLU A 48 -10.66 -6.24 -0.78
N ALA A 49 -11.74 -6.32 -0.02
CA ALA A 49 -12.62 -5.17 0.10
C ALA A 49 -11.86 -4.01 0.74
N ARG A 50 -12.06 -2.82 0.21
CA ARG A 50 -11.38 -1.66 0.78
C ARG A 50 -11.94 -1.37 2.17
N PRO A 51 -11.11 -0.89 3.07
CA PRO A 51 -11.57 -0.57 4.41
C PRO A 51 -12.46 0.66 4.40
N GLU A 52 -13.46 0.67 5.27
CA GLU A 52 -14.38 1.80 5.37
C GLU A 52 -14.09 2.68 6.57
N ALA A 53 -13.16 2.27 7.41
CA ALA A 53 -12.80 3.02 8.59
C ALA A 53 -11.33 2.81 8.90
N PRO A 54 -10.71 3.77 9.57
CA PRO A 54 -9.32 3.56 9.97
C PRO A 54 -9.21 2.52 11.06
N ALA A 55 -8.09 1.83 11.09
CA ALA A 55 -7.81 0.84 12.11
C ALA A 55 -7.35 1.53 13.39
N ASP A 56 -7.55 0.89 14.53
CA ASP A 56 -7.07 1.46 15.78
C ASP A 56 -5.55 1.27 15.87
N SER A 57 -4.95 1.93 16.86
CA SER A 57 -3.50 1.95 16.96
C SER A 57 -2.90 0.58 17.18
N GLU A 58 -3.60 -0.29 17.91
CA GLU A 58 -3.08 -1.64 18.15
C GLU A 58 -3.05 -2.46 16.88
N HIS A 59 -4.08 -2.34 16.07
CA HIS A 59 -4.12 -3.04 14.80
C HIS A 59 -3.06 -2.51 13.84
N VAL A 60 -2.87 -1.20 13.83
CA VAL A 60 -1.84 -0.60 12.97
C VAL A 60 -0.46 -1.09 13.39
N ALA A 61 -0.18 -1.07 14.70
CA ALA A 61 1.13 -1.52 15.18
C ALA A 61 1.36 -2.99 14.85
N ALA A 62 0.34 -3.82 15.02
CA ALA A 62 0.46 -5.24 14.71
C ALA A 62 0.67 -5.44 13.20
N PHE A 63 -0.05 -4.69 12.38
CA PHE A 63 0.09 -4.78 10.94
C PHE A 63 1.53 -4.43 10.52
N VAL A 64 2.07 -3.35 11.06
CA VAL A 64 3.43 -2.93 10.71
C VAL A 64 4.43 -4.01 11.10
N ARG A 65 4.29 -4.59 12.30
CA ARG A 65 5.20 -5.66 12.72
C ARG A 65 5.13 -6.86 11.80
N GLU A 66 3.92 -7.25 11.42
CA GLU A 66 3.75 -8.42 10.58
C GLU A 66 4.22 -8.18 9.17
N ILE A 67 3.95 -7.00 8.62
CA ILE A 67 4.40 -6.64 7.29
C ILE A 67 5.92 -6.57 7.26
N ASP A 68 6.52 -5.92 8.25
CA ASP A 68 7.97 -5.80 8.28
C ASP A 68 8.63 -7.18 8.31
N ALA A 69 8.08 -8.08 9.13
CA ALA A 69 8.63 -9.43 9.22
C ALA A 69 8.47 -10.17 7.89
N LEU A 70 7.33 -10.01 7.25
CA LEU A 70 7.09 -10.66 5.98
C LEU A 70 8.05 -10.15 4.91
N LEU A 71 8.24 -8.83 4.84
CA LEU A 71 9.11 -8.25 3.83
C LEU A 71 10.54 -8.73 4.00
N ARG A 72 11.04 -8.74 5.23
CA ARG A 72 12.41 -9.17 5.48
C ARG A 72 12.61 -10.65 5.22
N LYS A 73 11.58 -11.44 5.45
CA LYS A 73 11.66 -12.88 5.23
C LYS A 73 11.58 -13.23 3.75
N GLU A 74 10.69 -12.56 3.02
CA GLU A 74 10.40 -12.95 1.64
C GLU A 74 11.15 -12.16 0.59
N HIS A 75 11.64 -10.98 0.92
CA HIS A 75 12.37 -10.18 -0.05
C HIS A 75 13.86 -10.41 0.16
N HIS A 76 14.45 -11.23 -0.71
CA HIS A 76 15.81 -11.72 -0.52
C HIS A 76 16.84 -10.79 -1.15
N GLU A 77 16.80 -9.53 -0.77
CA GLU A 77 17.74 -8.55 -1.26
C GLU A 77 18.39 -7.83 -0.08
N ASP A 78 19.53 -7.24 -0.32
CA ASP A 78 20.21 -6.45 0.72
C ASP A 78 19.54 -5.10 0.96
N TYR A 79 18.67 -4.71 0.07
CA TYR A 79 17.98 -3.43 0.14
C TYR A 79 16.47 -3.67 0.19
N CYS A 80 15.73 -2.69 0.66
CA CYS A 80 14.28 -2.76 0.69
C CYS A 80 13.70 -2.42 -0.70
N GLY A 81 13.51 -1.17 -0.98
CA GLY A 81 13.08 -0.72 -2.30
C GLY A 81 11.65 -1.07 -2.70
N ILE A 82 10.88 -1.66 -1.82
CA ILE A 82 9.52 -2.07 -2.14
C ILE A 82 8.47 -1.41 -1.25
N VAL A 83 8.87 -0.43 -0.48
CA VAL A 83 7.95 0.38 0.31
C VAL A 83 8.13 1.83 -0.14
N TYR A 84 7.03 2.48 -0.47
CA TYR A 84 7.03 3.84 -0.98
C TYR A 84 6.10 4.70 -0.17
N ALA A 85 6.46 5.96 0.02
CA ALA A 85 5.61 6.91 0.75
C ALA A 85 5.58 8.23 0.02
N ASP A 86 4.49 8.95 0.16
CA ASP A 86 4.37 10.29 -0.42
C ASP A 86 5.30 11.29 0.28
N ASP A 87 5.64 11.02 1.52
CA ASP A 87 6.51 11.88 2.30
C ASP A 87 7.19 10.98 3.33
N LEU A 88 8.51 11.02 3.40
CA LEU A 88 9.24 10.13 4.30
C LEU A 88 9.19 10.60 5.76
N ASP A 89 8.87 11.86 5.99
CA ASP A 89 8.78 12.39 7.34
C ASP A 89 7.37 12.36 7.89
N LYS A 90 6.40 12.73 7.07
CA LYS A 90 5.00 12.78 7.48
C LYS A 90 4.15 12.09 6.43
N PRO A 91 4.22 10.78 6.37
CA PRO A 91 3.51 10.07 5.31
C PRO A 91 2.01 10.13 5.47
N ARG A 92 1.33 10.24 4.35
CA ARG A 92 -0.12 10.14 4.31
C ARG A 92 -0.56 8.94 3.50
N LEU A 93 0.33 8.42 2.66
CA LEU A 93 0.03 7.23 1.85
C LEU A 93 1.30 6.41 1.73
N ILE A 94 1.19 5.13 2.04
CA ILE A 94 2.32 4.21 1.97
C ILE A 94 1.90 3.03 1.11
N LYS A 95 2.68 2.75 0.05
CA LYS A 95 2.48 1.58 -0.79
C LYS A 95 3.51 0.53 -0.40
N ILE A 96 3.03 -0.68 -0.17
CA ILE A 96 3.90 -1.79 0.22
C ILE A 96 3.71 -2.89 -0.82
N TYR A 97 4.78 -3.22 -1.54
CA TYR A 97 4.70 -4.24 -2.58
C TYR A 97 5.01 -5.61 -2.00
N ASP A 98 4.25 -6.61 -2.45
CA ASP A 98 4.42 -7.97 -2.00
C ASP A 98 5.63 -8.57 -2.69
N PRO A 99 6.66 -8.97 -1.94
CA PRO A 99 7.87 -9.51 -2.56
C PRO A 99 7.62 -10.77 -3.38
N ASN A 100 6.52 -11.45 -3.14
CA ASN A 100 6.19 -12.65 -3.90
C ASN A 100 5.45 -12.34 -5.20
N HIS A 101 5.16 -11.08 -5.46
CA HIS A 101 4.42 -10.69 -6.66
C HIS A 101 5.05 -9.49 -7.35
N LEU A 102 6.38 -9.43 -7.36
CA LEU A 102 7.09 -8.31 -7.97
C LEU A 102 7.37 -8.57 -9.44
N GLY A 103 6.50 -8.09 -10.28
CA GLY A 103 6.83 -8.01 -11.68
C GLY A 103 7.19 -9.29 -12.40
N THR A 104 6.57 -10.34 -12.01
CA THR A 104 6.82 -11.56 -12.71
C THR A 104 6.07 -11.63 -14.00
N SER A 105 5.26 -10.67 -14.27
CA SER A 105 4.47 -10.73 -15.44
C SER A 105 5.34 -10.51 -16.61
N CYS A 106 5.82 -11.47 -17.12
CA CYS A 106 6.65 -11.42 -18.20
C CYS A 106 6.18 -10.59 -19.29
N GLY A 107 6.59 -9.45 -19.32
CA GLY A 107 6.51 -8.71 -20.51
C GLY A 107 5.23 -8.01 -20.84
N SER A 108 4.26 -8.13 -20.03
CA SER A 108 3.08 -7.39 -20.37
C SER A 108 3.18 -6.00 -19.80
N SER A 109 3.67 -5.09 -20.55
CA SER A 109 3.82 -3.74 -20.08
C SER A 109 2.51 -3.03 -19.86
N LYS A 110 1.43 -3.64 -20.28
CA LYS A 110 0.14 -3.00 -20.11
C LYS A 110 -0.42 -3.15 -18.73
N HIS A 111 0.07 -4.10 -17.99
CA HIS A 111 -0.49 -4.36 -16.68
C HIS A 111 0.39 -3.71 -15.61
N ARG A 112 -0.20 -2.81 -14.89
CA ARG A 112 0.50 -2.18 -13.79
C ARG A 112 0.59 -3.18 -12.66
N ILE A 113 1.72 -3.15 -11.96
CA ILE A 113 1.87 -3.97 -10.78
C ILE A 113 1.29 -3.18 -9.62
N LEU A 114 0.29 -3.75 -8.99
CA LEU A 114 -0.33 -3.11 -7.85
C LEU A 114 0.39 -3.49 -6.57
N PRO A 115 0.44 -2.60 -5.58
CA PRO A 115 1.00 -2.97 -4.29
C PRO A 115 0.16 -4.05 -3.64
N GLY A 116 0.76 -4.79 -2.72
CA GLY A 116 0.03 -5.77 -1.95
C GLY A 116 -0.80 -5.14 -0.86
N TRP A 117 -0.28 -4.06 -0.28
CA TRP A 117 -0.96 -3.38 0.83
C TRP A 117 -0.76 -1.89 0.72
N ILE A 118 -1.72 -1.16 1.25
CA ILE A 118 -1.65 0.30 1.30
C ILE A 118 -2.04 0.76 2.69
N MET A 119 -1.27 1.69 3.24
CA MET A 119 -1.66 2.40 4.45
C MET A 119 -1.99 3.82 4.03
N SER A 120 -3.17 4.29 4.38
CA SER A 120 -3.63 5.61 3.95
C SER A 120 -4.27 6.35 5.11
N ARG A 121 -3.99 7.64 5.19
CA ARG A 121 -4.62 8.47 6.21
C ARG A 121 -5.97 9.02 5.75
N MET A 122 -6.39 8.67 4.56
CA MET A 122 -7.70 9.01 4.04
C MET A 122 -8.34 7.77 3.47
N ALA A 123 -9.67 7.80 3.32
CA ALA A 123 -10.39 6.65 2.80
C ALA A 123 -9.87 6.29 1.42
N PRO A 124 -9.44 5.06 1.22
CA PRO A 124 -8.88 4.69 -0.08
C PRO A 124 -9.95 4.50 -1.14
N SER A 125 -9.52 4.69 -2.39
CA SER A 125 -10.35 4.34 -3.52
C SER A 125 -10.30 2.84 -3.73
N ASP A 126 -11.28 2.34 -4.44
CA ASP A 126 -11.36 0.93 -4.75
C ASP A 126 -10.31 0.60 -5.82
N LEU A 127 -9.39 -0.27 -5.49
CA LEU A 127 -8.32 -0.67 -6.41
C LEU A 127 -8.50 -2.08 -6.93
N ASP A 128 -9.67 -2.67 -6.73
CA ASP A 128 -9.91 -3.99 -7.23
C ASP A 128 -9.66 -4.01 -8.73
N PRO A 129 -8.88 -4.94 -9.21
CA PRO A 129 -8.64 -5.00 -10.64
C PRO A 129 -9.95 -5.22 -11.34
N PRO A 130 -10.18 -4.51 -12.37
CA PRO A 130 -11.37 -4.71 -13.14
C PRO A 130 -11.38 -6.06 -13.76
N ALA A 131 -10.38 -6.76 -13.47
CA ALA A 131 -10.37 -8.02 -14.01
C ALA A 131 -11.63 -8.67 -13.99
N PHE A 132 -11.93 -8.35 -13.88
CA PHE A 132 -12.93 -9.00 -13.93
C PHE A 132 -13.89 -8.59 -14.66
N VAL A 133 -13.94 -8.37 -15.06
CA VAL A 133 -14.66 -7.95 -15.78
C VAL A 133 -15.15 -8.62 -16.77
N PRO A 134 -15.50 -9.00 -16.71
CA PRO A 134 -15.64 -9.62 -17.42
C PRO A 134 -16.18 -9.67 -18.50
N GLN A 135 -16.11 -9.80 -18.23
CA GLN A 135 -16.38 -9.88 -18.88
C GLN A 135 -16.92 -9.92 -19.77
N ASN A 136 -17.16 -10.04 -19.61
CA ASN A 136 -17.69 -10.16 -20.25
C ASN A 136 -18.09 -10.22 -21.02
N ARG A 137 -18.17 -10.28 -20.94
CA ARG A 137 -18.64 -10.39 -21.57
C ARG A 137 -18.84 -10.64 -22.11
#